data_abe154f2ec300dc7f8e40a19271cf4d3
#
_entry.id   abe154f2ec300dc7f8e40a19271cf4d3
#
_cell.length_a   1.000
_cell.length_b   1.000
_cell.length_c   1.000
_cell.angle_alpha   90.00
_cell.angle_beta   90.00
_cell.angle_gamma   90.00
#
_symmetry.space_group_name_H-M   'P 1'
#
loop_
_entity.id
_entity.type
_entity.pdbx_description
1 polymer ?
#
loop_
_entity_poly.entity_id
_entity_poly.type
_entity_poly.pdbx_seq_one_letter_code
_entity_poly.pdbx_strand_id
1 'polypeptide(L)'
;CYKHIDRAVCKKLTCRSKNTAKIEKRERKMTMKETYLSMGIGEKTYEFCEKIEQDLKERFCEIDKVAEQNQMKVLGAMQKNHVSEACFAATTGYGYNDMGRETLEQVYADTFHTEAALVRPQITCGTHALALALSANLRPGDELLSPVGKPYDTLEEVIGIRQSVGSLREYNISYRQVDLLSDGSFDWEGIRAAINEKTKVATIQRSKGYQTRPTLSVERIGELISFIKSI
;
A
#
# COMPACT_ATOMS: atom_id res chain seq x y z
N CYS A 1 -0.61 -7.56 -36.61
CA CYS A 1 -1.37 -7.16 -37.81
C CYS A 1 -2.04 -5.80 -37.58
N TYR A 2 -1.25 -4.72 -37.46
CA TYR A 2 -1.76 -3.34 -37.44
C TYR A 2 -0.77 -2.47 -38.20
N LYS A 3 -0.86 -2.51 -39.51
CA LYS A 3 -0.31 -1.48 -40.41
C LYS A 3 -1.38 -1.28 -41.50
N HIS A 4 -1.98 -0.14 -41.47
CA HIS A 4 -2.73 0.59 -42.48
C HIS A 4 -3.97 1.26 -41.88
N ILE A 5 -3.76 2.32 -41.11
CA ILE A 5 -4.78 3.34 -40.94
C ILE A 5 -4.42 4.42 -41.96
N ASP A 6 -5.28 4.46 -42.96
CA ASP A 6 -5.14 5.19 -44.20
C ASP A 6 -5.05 6.72 -43.98
N ARG A 7 -4.04 7.32 -44.57
CA ARG A 7 -3.85 8.78 -44.65
C ARG A 7 -4.98 9.55 -45.33
N ALA A 8 -5.99 8.85 -45.83
CA ALA A 8 -7.15 9.43 -46.55
C ALA A 8 -8.22 9.99 -45.59
N VAL A 9 -8.29 9.58 -44.31
CA VAL A 9 -9.32 10.08 -43.38
C VAL A 9 -8.95 11.44 -42.80
N CYS A 10 -7.65 11.78 -42.76
CA CYS A 10 -7.21 13.07 -42.22
C CYS A 10 -7.37 14.26 -43.21
N LYS A 11 -7.57 14.00 -44.52
CA LYS A 11 -7.71 15.04 -45.52
C LYS A 11 -9.14 15.45 -45.85
N LYS A 12 -10.16 14.78 -45.30
CA LYS A 12 -11.59 15.12 -45.56
C LYS A 12 -12.23 16.04 -44.50
N LEU A 13 -11.48 16.43 -43.45
CA LEU A 13 -11.99 17.34 -42.43
C LEU A 13 -11.56 18.81 -42.60
N THR A 14 -10.81 19.12 -43.67
CA THR A 14 -10.33 20.51 -43.92
C THR A 14 -10.99 21.22 -45.09
N CYS A 15 -12.07 20.69 -45.66
CA CYS A 15 -12.76 21.38 -46.76
C CYS A 15 -14.28 21.41 -46.55
N ARG A 16 -14.72 22.14 -45.53
CA ARG A 16 -16.06 22.71 -45.44
C ARG A 16 -15.99 24.04 -44.70
N SER A 17 -15.83 25.06 -45.42
CA SER A 17 -16.64 26.04 -45.64
C SER A 17 -16.27 27.42 -45.80
N LYS A 18 -16.93 28.17 -46.30
CA LYS A 18 -16.97 29.63 -46.36
C LYS A 18 -18.43 30.09 -46.39
N ASN A 19 -19.25 29.64 -45.44
CA ASN A 19 -20.61 30.21 -45.28
C ASN A 19 -21.29 29.81 -43.96
N THR A 20 -20.62 29.96 -42.83
CA THR A 20 -21.29 29.99 -41.52
C THR A 20 -20.66 31.04 -40.58
N ALA A 21 -20.52 32.24 -41.10
CA ALA A 21 -20.16 33.40 -40.29
C ALA A 21 -21.40 33.98 -39.61
N LYS A 22 -22.13 33.20 -38.81
CA LYS A 22 -23.13 33.65 -37.83
C LYS A 22 -23.62 32.42 -37.08
N ILE A 23 -23.20 32.25 -35.90
CA ILE A 23 -23.54 31.40 -34.78
C ILE A 23 -22.27 30.57 -34.37
N GLU A 24 -21.25 31.24 -33.96
CA GLU A 24 -20.31 30.76 -32.98
C GLU A 24 -20.20 31.79 -31.88
N LYS A 25 -21.20 31.84 -30.96
CA LYS A 25 -20.88 32.10 -29.57
C LYS A 25 -19.99 30.90 -29.15
N ARG A 26 -18.68 31.03 -29.35
CA ARG A 26 -17.70 30.17 -28.66
C ARG A 26 -18.09 30.26 -27.19
N GLU A 27 -18.68 29.19 -26.68
CA GLU A 27 -18.75 29.01 -25.22
C GLU A 27 -17.33 29.14 -24.74
N ARG A 28 -17.03 30.23 -24.08
CA ARG A 28 -15.70 30.49 -23.50
C ARG A 28 -15.50 29.40 -22.48
N LYS A 29 -14.66 28.41 -22.81
CA LYS A 29 -14.35 27.30 -21.92
C LYS A 29 -13.76 27.92 -20.66
N MET A 30 -14.49 27.80 -19.53
CA MET A 30 -14.05 28.33 -18.25
C MET A 30 -12.67 27.73 -17.91
N THR A 31 -11.79 28.57 -17.41
CA THR A 31 -10.50 28.11 -16.86
C THR A 31 -10.75 27.35 -15.56
N MET A 32 -9.80 26.52 -15.14
CA MET A 32 -9.91 25.84 -13.85
C MET A 32 -10.06 26.82 -12.69
N LYS A 33 -9.33 27.95 -12.71
CA LYS A 33 -9.51 29.02 -11.70
C LYS A 33 -10.95 29.53 -11.67
N GLU A 34 -11.52 29.90 -12.83
CA GLU A 34 -12.91 30.37 -12.92
C GLU A 34 -13.89 29.30 -12.43
N THR A 35 -13.63 28.04 -12.70
CA THR A 35 -14.44 26.91 -12.20
C THR A 35 -14.42 26.86 -10.67
N TYR A 36 -13.25 26.87 -10.05
CA TYR A 36 -13.14 26.85 -8.59
C TYR A 36 -13.79 28.05 -7.93
N LEU A 37 -13.62 29.25 -8.49
CA LEU A 37 -14.26 30.47 -7.99
C LEU A 37 -15.78 30.37 -8.09
N SER A 38 -16.31 29.80 -9.17
CA SER A 38 -17.75 29.60 -9.35
C SER A 38 -18.36 28.61 -8.35
N MET A 39 -17.53 27.69 -7.82
CA MET A 39 -17.88 26.73 -6.76
C MET A 39 -17.81 27.36 -5.35
N GLY A 40 -17.48 28.63 -5.23
CA GLY A 40 -17.41 29.36 -3.96
C GLY A 40 -16.05 29.32 -3.27
N ILE A 41 -15.00 28.83 -3.94
CA ILE A 41 -13.64 28.89 -3.41
C ILE A 41 -13.11 30.32 -3.59
N GLY A 42 -12.66 30.94 -2.48
CA GLY A 42 -12.12 32.28 -2.51
C GLY A 42 -10.82 32.36 -3.31
N GLU A 43 -10.63 33.49 -4.05
CA GLU A 43 -9.46 33.68 -4.89
C GLU A 43 -8.14 33.52 -4.11
N LYS A 44 -8.04 34.10 -2.92
CA LYS A 44 -6.84 33.99 -2.06
C LYS A 44 -6.54 32.54 -1.68
N THR A 45 -7.57 31.73 -1.45
CA THR A 45 -7.42 30.30 -1.15
C THR A 45 -6.91 29.56 -2.36
N TYR A 46 -7.45 29.84 -3.53
CA TYR A 46 -7.01 29.25 -4.79
C TYR A 46 -5.52 29.55 -5.04
N GLU A 47 -5.13 30.84 -4.97
CA GLU A 47 -3.75 31.27 -5.18
C GLU A 47 -2.77 30.68 -4.16
N PHE A 48 -3.20 30.51 -2.91
CA PHE A 48 -2.40 29.85 -1.89
C PHE A 48 -2.16 28.36 -2.22
N CYS A 49 -3.20 27.64 -2.66
CA CYS A 49 -3.08 26.24 -3.07
C CYS A 49 -2.18 26.07 -4.29
N GLU A 50 -2.38 26.92 -5.32
CA GLU A 50 -1.54 26.91 -6.53
C GLU A 50 -0.06 27.10 -6.19
N LYS A 51 0.25 28.01 -5.27
CA LYS A 51 1.62 28.24 -4.83
C LYS A 51 2.19 26.98 -4.16
N ILE A 52 1.45 26.34 -3.26
CA ILE A 52 1.88 25.11 -2.59
C ILE A 52 2.10 24.00 -3.61
N GLU A 53 1.22 23.84 -4.59
CA GLU A 53 1.37 22.83 -5.64
C GLU A 53 2.61 23.06 -6.47
N GLN A 54 2.93 24.33 -6.79
CA GLN A 54 4.18 24.67 -7.49
C GLN A 54 5.41 24.35 -6.64
N ASP A 55 5.40 24.70 -5.35
CA ASP A 55 6.50 24.43 -4.42
C ASP A 55 6.74 22.93 -4.24
N LEU A 56 5.69 22.10 -4.35
CA LEU A 56 5.76 20.64 -4.21
C LEU A 56 5.93 19.88 -5.53
N LYS A 57 5.95 20.56 -6.67
CA LYS A 57 5.95 19.95 -8.00
C LYS A 57 7.05 18.91 -8.20
N GLU A 58 8.28 19.22 -7.78
CA GLU A 58 9.39 18.27 -7.88
C GLU A 58 9.14 17.02 -7.06
N ARG A 59 8.62 17.21 -5.84
CA ARG A 59 8.28 16.08 -4.97
C ARG A 59 7.17 15.22 -5.54
N PHE A 60 6.15 15.81 -6.14
CA PHE A 60 5.09 15.06 -6.83
C PHE A 60 5.64 14.29 -8.02
N CYS A 61 6.51 14.88 -8.83
CA CYS A 61 7.17 14.17 -9.93
C CYS A 61 7.98 12.95 -9.47
N GLU A 62 8.64 13.02 -8.31
CA GLU A 62 9.35 11.88 -7.73
C GLU A 62 8.37 10.77 -7.32
N ILE A 63 7.27 11.15 -6.67
CA ILE A 63 6.21 10.20 -6.28
C ILE A 63 5.59 9.53 -7.50
N ASP A 64 5.31 10.30 -8.56
CA ASP A 64 4.72 9.79 -9.81
C ASP A 64 5.64 8.76 -10.47
N LYS A 65 6.95 8.99 -10.52
CA LYS A 65 7.91 8.01 -11.04
C LYS A 65 7.88 6.69 -10.27
N VAL A 66 7.81 6.76 -8.93
CA VAL A 66 7.70 5.57 -8.09
C VAL A 66 6.36 4.86 -8.32
N ALA A 67 5.27 5.63 -8.44
CA ALA A 67 3.94 5.10 -8.73
C ALA A 67 3.91 4.39 -10.09
N GLU A 68 4.49 5.01 -11.14
CA GLU A 68 4.60 4.41 -12.48
C GLU A 68 5.37 3.08 -12.44
N GLN A 69 6.53 3.04 -11.79
CA GLN A 69 7.32 1.81 -11.65
C GLN A 69 6.53 0.69 -10.97
N ASN A 70 5.82 1.01 -9.88
CA ASN A 70 4.99 0.03 -9.18
C ASN A 70 3.78 -0.40 -10.01
N GLN A 71 3.15 0.52 -10.73
CA GLN A 71 2.06 0.21 -11.65
C GLN A 71 2.51 -0.77 -12.74
N MET A 72 3.67 -0.52 -13.36
CA MET A 72 4.22 -1.41 -14.38
C MET A 72 4.58 -2.78 -13.82
N LYS A 73 5.06 -2.87 -12.58
CA LYS A 73 5.32 -4.14 -11.89
C LYS A 73 4.04 -4.96 -11.74
N VAL A 74 2.96 -4.33 -11.27
CA VAL A 74 1.66 -5.01 -11.13
C VAL A 74 1.09 -5.46 -12.47
N LEU A 75 1.12 -4.57 -13.49
CA LEU A 75 0.66 -4.91 -14.83
C LEU A 75 1.47 -6.06 -15.44
N GLY A 76 2.78 -6.07 -15.24
CA GLY A 76 3.65 -7.17 -15.68
C GLY A 76 3.30 -8.49 -15.02
N ALA A 77 3.01 -8.49 -13.72
CA ALA A 77 2.54 -9.67 -12.99
C ALA A 77 1.17 -10.15 -13.51
N MET A 78 0.23 -9.24 -13.78
CA MET A 78 -1.07 -9.57 -14.38
C MET A 78 -0.93 -10.18 -15.77
N GLN A 79 -0.06 -9.63 -16.63
CA GLN A 79 0.22 -10.17 -17.95
C GLN A 79 0.87 -11.57 -17.90
N LYS A 80 1.86 -11.74 -17.01
CA LYS A 80 2.55 -13.02 -16.80
C LYS A 80 1.57 -14.12 -16.41
N ASN A 81 0.60 -13.81 -15.56
CA ASN A 81 -0.40 -14.75 -15.05
C ASN A 81 -1.69 -14.78 -15.91
N HIS A 82 -1.66 -14.23 -17.12
CA HIS A 82 -2.75 -14.27 -18.08
C HIS A 82 -4.11 -13.82 -17.53
N VAL A 83 -4.12 -12.76 -16.69
CA VAL A 83 -5.36 -12.20 -16.15
C VAL A 83 -6.31 -11.84 -17.29
N SER A 84 -7.50 -12.40 -17.27
CA SER A 84 -8.52 -12.22 -18.29
C SER A 84 -9.91 -12.13 -17.66
N GLU A 85 -10.94 -11.87 -18.47
CA GLU A 85 -12.33 -11.82 -18.02
C GLU A 85 -12.75 -13.11 -17.27
N ALA A 86 -12.22 -14.26 -17.67
CA ALA A 86 -12.52 -15.54 -17.03
C ALA A 86 -12.12 -15.58 -15.53
N CYS A 87 -11.09 -14.82 -15.13
CA CYS A 87 -10.67 -14.71 -13.74
C CYS A 87 -11.69 -14.02 -12.84
N PHE A 88 -12.66 -13.30 -13.41
CA PHE A 88 -13.71 -12.58 -12.68
C PHE A 88 -15.05 -13.33 -12.68
N ALA A 89 -15.09 -14.55 -13.25
CA ALA A 89 -16.28 -15.38 -13.21
C ALA A 89 -16.61 -15.81 -11.77
N ALA A 90 -17.90 -15.89 -11.46
CA ALA A 90 -18.35 -16.38 -10.17
C ALA A 90 -17.97 -17.86 -9.98
N THR A 91 -17.62 -18.23 -8.75
CA THR A 91 -17.27 -19.59 -8.36
C THR A 91 -18.21 -20.11 -7.29
N THR A 92 -18.14 -21.42 -7.00
CA THR A 92 -18.96 -22.05 -5.96
C THR A 92 -18.58 -21.66 -4.54
N GLY A 93 -17.43 -21.00 -4.35
CA GLY A 93 -16.90 -20.62 -3.05
C GLY A 93 -16.19 -21.74 -2.29
N TYR A 94 -16.22 -22.98 -2.76
CA TYR A 94 -15.52 -24.11 -2.11
C TYR A 94 -13.99 -24.06 -2.31
N GLY A 95 -13.47 -23.21 -3.20
CA GLY A 95 -12.05 -23.03 -3.40
C GLY A 95 -11.36 -24.09 -4.26
N TYR A 96 -12.10 -25.02 -4.84
CA TYR A 96 -11.57 -26.00 -5.79
C TYR A 96 -11.65 -25.43 -7.21
N ASN A 97 -10.50 -25.42 -7.91
CA ASN A 97 -10.40 -24.93 -9.29
C ASN A 97 -10.93 -23.49 -9.46
N ASP A 98 -10.65 -22.62 -8.49
CA ASP A 98 -11.04 -21.22 -8.52
C ASP A 98 -9.95 -20.43 -9.25
N MET A 99 -10.08 -20.36 -10.58
CA MET A 99 -9.12 -19.70 -11.45
C MET A 99 -8.83 -18.25 -11.01
N GLY A 100 -9.85 -17.48 -10.68
CA GLY A 100 -9.68 -16.08 -10.29
C GLY A 100 -8.88 -15.94 -9.01
N ARG A 101 -9.15 -16.76 -8.01
CA ARG A 101 -8.47 -16.78 -6.73
C ARG A 101 -7.01 -17.20 -6.86
N GLU A 102 -6.75 -18.29 -7.57
CA GLU A 102 -5.41 -18.80 -7.80
C GLU A 102 -4.57 -17.82 -8.61
N THR A 103 -5.14 -17.24 -9.66
CA THR A 103 -4.46 -16.20 -10.46
C THR A 103 -4.16 -14.96 -9.63
N LEU A 104 -5.06 -14.51 -8.76
CA LEU A 104 -4.84 -13.35 -7.89
C LEU A 104 -3.66 -13.59 -6.93
N GLU A 105 -3.57 -14.78 -6.34
CA GLU A 105 -2.46 -15.15 -5.45
C GLU A 105 -1.13 -15.18 -6.19
N GLN A 106 -1.08 -15.67 -7.42
CA GLN A 106 0.12 -15.64 -8.24
C GLN A 106 0.53 -14.21 -8.62
N VAL A 107 -0.43 -13.34 -8.97
CA VAL A 107 -0.16 -11.92 -9.24
C VAL A 107 0.44 -11.23 -8.01
N TYR A 108 -0.07 -11.51 -6.82
CA TYR A 108 0.52 -11.00 -5.57
C TYR A 108 1.92 -11.55 -5.33
N ALA A 109 2.12 -12.86 -5.46
CA ALA A 109 3.43 -13.48 -5.29
C ALA A 109 4.48 -12.87 -6.23
N ASP A 110 4.15 -12.73 -7.51
CA ASP A 110 5.03 -12.12 -8.50
C ASP A 110 5.29 -10.63 -8.22
N THR A 111 4.27 -9.88 -7.83
CA THR A 111 4.39 -8.44 -7.53
C THR A 111 5.31 -8.18 -6.34
N PHE A 112 5.23 -9.00 -5.31
CA PHE A 112 6.00 -8.86 -4.07
C PHE A 112 7.27 -9.73 -4.02
N HIS A 113 7.53 -10.50 -5.07
CA HIS A 113 8.68 -11.43 -5.17
C HIS A 113 8.72 -12.42 -4.00
N THR A 114 7.56 -13.01 -3.69
CA THR A 114 7.40 -14.05 -2.67
C THR A 114 7.13 -15.40 -3.32
N GLU A 115 7.41 -16.50 -2.59
CA GLU A 115 7.14 -17.86 -3.07
C GLU A 115 5.65 -18.11 -3.27
N ALA A 116 4.83 -17.53 -2.39
CA ALA A 116 3.38 -17.67 -2.40
C ALA A 116 2.72 -16.44 -1.77
N ALA A 117 1.44 -16.26 -2.05
CA ALA A 117 0.59 -15.29 -1.39
C ALA A 117 -0.74 -15.94 -1.00
N LEU A 118 -1.33 -15.48 0.09
CA LEU A 118 -2.66 -15.88 0.52
C LEU A 118 -3.58 -14.66 0.47
N VAL A 119 -4.41 -14.59 -0.56
CA VAL A 119 -5.33 -13.48 -0.80
C VAL A 119 -6.76 -14.01 -0.84
N ARG A 120 -7.46 -13.89 0.26
CA ARG A 120 -8.77 -14.50 0.46
C ARG A 120 -9.78 -13.49 1.01
N PRO A 121 -11.03 -13.48 0.54
CA PRO A 121 -12.08 -12.61 1.08
C PRO A 121 -12.39 -12.90 2.55
N GLN A 122 -12.08 -14.11 3.05
CA GLN A 122 -12.19 -14.48 4.46
C GLN A 122 -11.19 -13.73 5.35
N ILE A 123 -10.10 -13.20 4.80
CA ILE A 123 -9.20 -12.28 5.49
C ILE A 123 -9.76 -10.89 5.35
N THR A 124 -10.60 -10.49 6.26
CA THR A 124 -11.53 -9.36 6.12
C THR A 124 -10.89 -7.98 6.23
N CYS A 125 -9.72 -7.89 6.86
CA CYS A 125 -9.01 -6.60 7.05
C CYS A 125 -7.53 -6.83 7.40
N GLY A 126 -6.75 -5.74 7.42
CA GLY A 126 -5.33 -5.78 7.76
C GLY A 126 -5.04 -6.34 9.15
N THR A 127 -5.83 -5.98 10.16
CA THR A 127 -5.70 -6.53 11.52
C THR A 127 -5.89 -8.04 11.52
N HIS A 128 -6.87 -8.56 10.78
CA HIS A 128 -7.10 -10.01 10.65
C HIS A 128 -5.91 -10.70 9.96
N ALA A 129 -5.36 -10.10 8.89
CA ALA A 129 -4.18 -10.64 8.23
C ALA A 129 -2.96 -10.72 9.17
N LEU A 130 -2.74 -9.67 9.98
CA LEU A 130 -1.65 -9.64 10.96
C LEU A 130 -1.90 -10.65 12.09
N ALA A 131 -3.13 -10.77 12.59
CA ALA A 131 -3.50 -11.76 13.60
C ALA A 131 -3.23 -13.18 13.12
N LEU A 132 -3.61 -13.51 11.89
CA LEU A 132 -3.34 -14.80 11.26
C LEU A 132 -1.83 -15.04 11.11
N ALA A 133 -1.06 -14.05 10.66
CA ALA A 133 0.40 -14.17 10.51
C ALA A 133 1.08 -14.41 11.86
N LEU A 134 0.68 -13.71 12.91
CA LEU A 134 1.22 -13.93 14.26
C LEU A 134 0.84 -15.32 14.79
N SER A 135 -0.43 -15.70 14.72
CA SER A 135 -0.93 -17.00 15.23
C SER A 135 -0.33 -18.19 14.46
N ALA A 136 -0.04 -18.03 13.16
CA ALA A 136 0.56 -19.08 12.37
C ALA A 136 2.03 -19.38 12.79
N ASN A 137 2.73 -18.38 13.30
CA ASN A 137 4.16 -18.46 13.61
C ASN A 137 4.48 -18.59 15.12
N LEU A 138 3.47 -18.50 15.99
CA LEU A 138 3.64 -18.57 17.45
C LEU A 138 2.92 -19.78 18.03
N ARG A 139 3.50 -20.35 19.07
CA ARG A 139 2.95 -21.50 19.83
C ARG A 139 2.89 -21.15 21.32
N PRO A 140 2.05 -21.82 22.11
CA PRO A 140 2.02 -21.63 23.55
C PRO A 140 3.42 -21.76 24.20
N GLY A 141 3.83 -20.73 24.92
CA GLY A 141 5.16 -20.63 25.52
C GLY A 141 6.15 -19.76 24.75
N ASP A 142 5.82 -19.40 23.50
CA ASP A 142 6.65 -18.50 22.69
C ASP A 142 6.53 -17.04 23.12
N GLU A 143 7.46 -16.23 22.63
CA GLU A 143 7.48 -14.78 22.86
C GLU A 143 7.47 -14.03 21.52
N LEU A 144 6.61 -13.01 21.45
CA LEU A 144 6.56 -12.00 20.41
C LEU A 144 7.37 -10.78 20.87
N LEU A 145 8.38 -10.38 20.10
CA LEU A 145 9.18 -9.18 20.33
C LEU A 145 8.72 -8.04 19.40
N SER A 146 8.50 -6.85 19.93
CA SER A 146 8.41 -5.60 19.17
C SER A 146 9.64 -4.74 19.43
N PRO A 147 10.62 -4.70 18.53
CA PRO A 147 11.88 -3.98 18.73
C PRO A 147 11.83 -2.50 18.32
N VAL A 148 10.66 -1.97 18.02
CA VAL A 148 10.45 -0.59 17.54
C VAL A 148 9.33 0.13 18.30
N GLY A 149 9.08 -0.30 19.53
CA GLY A 149 8.04 0.24 20.38
C GLY A 149 6.69 -0.43 20.20
N LYS A 150 5.67 0.20 20.72
CA LYS A 150 4.31 -0.30 20.77
C LYS A 150 3.74 -0.47 19.37
N PRO A 151 3.07 -1.60 19.06
CA PRO A 151 2.39 -1.79 17.79
C PRO A 151 1.16 -0.89 17.67
N TYR A 152 0.54 -0.88 16.48
CA TYR A 152 -0.69 -0.16 16.22
C TYR A 152 -1.81 -0.62 17.16
N ASP A 153 -2.68 0.30 17.56
CA ASP A 153 -3.68 0.10 18.60
C ASP A 153 -4.60 -1.12 18.40
N THR A 154 -4.98 -1.41 17.15
CA THR A 154 -5.80 -2.60 16.84
C THR A 154 -5.09 -3.93 17.12
N LEU A 155 -3.76 -3.95 17.16
CA LEU A 155 -2.97 -5.12 17.54
C LEU A 155 -2.82 -5.29 19.05
N GLU A 156 -3.08 -4.27 19.83
CA GLU A 156 -2.99 -4.36 21.30
C GLU A 156 -3.94 -5.42 21.87
N GLU A 157 -5.15 -5.52 21.33
CA GLU A 157 -6.14 -6.52 21.70
C GLU A 157 -5.78 -7.91 21.16
N VAL A 158 -5.31 -7.97 19.92
CA VAL A 158 -4.86 -9.24 19.30
C VAL A 158 -3.74 -9.87 20.10
N ILE A 159 -2.75 -9.07 20.48
CA ILE A 159 -1.58 -9.54 21.25
C ILE A 159 -1.95 -9.79 22.73
N GLY A 160 -2.84 -8.99 23.29
CA GLY A 160 -3.21 -9.00 24.71
C GLY A 160 -2.42 -8.01 25.55
N ILE A 161 -1.84 -6.96 24.91
CA ILE A 161 -1.29 -5.79 25.63
C ILE A 161 -2.42 -5.08 26.37
N ARG A 162 -3.54 -4.87 25.66
CA ARG A 162 -4.85 -4.55 26.23
C ARG A 162 -5.63 -5.85 26.38
N GLN A 163 -6.21 -6.06 27.56
CA GLN A 163 -6.95 -7.30 27.86
C GLN A 163 -8.07 -7.51 26.83
N SER A 164 -8.08 -8.67 26.20
CA SER A 164 -9.07 -9.08 25.22
C SER A 164 -9.20 -10.59 25.17
N VAL A 165 -10.44 -11.06 25.04
CA VAL A 165 -10.74 -12.49 24.89
C VAL A 165 -10.24 -12.98 23.53
N GLY A 166 -9.59 -14.13 23.51
CA GLY A 166 -9.01 -14.70 22.28
C GLY A 166 -7.67 -14.10 21.87
N SER A 167 -7.06 -13.28 22.73
CA SER A 167 -5.75 -12.70 22.48
C SER A 167 -4.62 -13.74 22.55
N LEU A 168 -3.49 -13.47 21.92
CA LEU A 168 -2.29 -14.33 21.98
C LEU A 168 -1.87 -14.62 23.42
N ARG A 169 -2.04 -13.66 24.32
CA ARG A 169 -1.74 -13.81 25.76
C ARG A 169 -2.57 -14.91 26.40
N GLU A 170 -3.84 -15.06 26.05
CA GLU A 170 -4.68 -16.15 26.58
C GLU A 170 -4.24 -17.54 26.10
N TYR A 171 -3.53 -17.59 24.96
CA TYR A 171 -2.89 -18.80 24.46
C TYR A 171 -1.46 -18.99 24.97
N ASN A 172 -1.11 -18.33 26.10
CA ASN A 172 0.21 -18.43 26.72
C ASN A 172 1.38 -17.98 25.83
N ILE A 173 1.13 -16.97 24.97
CA ILE A 173 2.17 -16.31 24.18
C ILE A 173 2.52 -15.02 24.88
N SER A 174 3.79 -14.82 25.19
CA SER A 174 4.27 -13.60 25.86
C SER A 174 4.60 -12.50 24.86
N TYR A 175 4.52 -11.26 25.30
CA TYR A 175 4.89 -10.09 24.53
C TYR A 175 5.98 -9.29 25.22
N ARG A 176 6.98 -8.87 24.45
CA ARG A 176 8.07 -8.01 24.90
C ARG A 176 8.23 -6.83 23.94
N GLN A 177 8.55 -5.68 24.50
CA GLN A 177 8.73 -4.44 23.73
C GLN A 177 10.09 -3.82 24.08
N VAL A 178 10.75 -3.30 23.05
CA VAL A 178 11.89 -2.39 23.19
C VAL A 178 11.53 -1.12 22.44
N ASP A 179 11.54 0.00 23.14
CA ASP A 179 11.21 1.29 22.55
C ASP A 179 12.38 1.84 21.73
N LEU A 180 12.10 2.74 20.79
CA LEU A 180 13.15 3.52 20.15
C LEU A 180 13.77 4.49 21.17
N LEU A 181 15.03 4.81 20.97
CA LEU A 181 15.71 5.87 21.75
C LEU A 181 15.07 7.24 21.47
N SER A 182 15.37 8.21 22.31
CA SER A 182 14.78 9.55 22.25
C SER A 182 15.02 10.28 20.91
N ASP A 183 16.08 9.94 20.21
CA ASP A 183 16.42 10.44 18.88
C ASP A 183 15.73 9.66 17.73
N GLY A 184 14.97 8.62 18.06
CA GLY A 184 14.29 7.73 17.12
C GLY A 184 15.19 6.65 16.53
N SER A 185 16.40 6.46 17.06
CA SER A 185 17.28 5.34 16.71
C SER A 185 16.87 4.05 17.42
N PHE A 186 17.37 2.91 16.92
CA PHE A 186 17.15 1.62 17.57
C PHE A 186 18.00 1.47 18.83
N ASP A 187 17.40 0.95 19.88
CA ASP A 187 18.12 0.51 21.07
C ASP A 187 18.71 -0.89 20.83
N TRP A 188 19.88 -0.94 20.20
CA TRP A 188 20.55 -2.18 19.84
C TRP A 188 20.86 -3.07 21.05
N GLU A 189 21.28 -2.47 22.17
CA GLU A 189 21.59 -3.20 23.39
C GLU A 189 20.32 -3.73 24.05
N GLY A 190 19.27 -2.91 24.13
CA GLY A 190 17.96 -3.33 24.63
C GLY A 190 17.35 -4.46 23.80
N ILE A 191 17.47 -4.38 22.48
CA ILE A 191 16.99 -5.45 21.57
C ILE A 191 17.78 -6.74 21.80
N ARG A 192 19.13 -6.67 21.90
CA ARG A 192 19.98 -7.82 22.19
C ARG A 192 19.62 -8.48 23.54
N ALA A 193 19.42 -7.68 24.56
CA ALA A 193 19.05 -8.15 25.90
C ALA A 193 17.61 -8.73 25.96
N ALA A 194 16.73 -8.28 25.08
CA ALA A 194 15.35 -8.76 25.03
C ALA A 194 15.20 -10.12 24.34
N ILE A 195 16.06 -10.45 23.37
CA ILE A 195 16.01 -11.71 22.62
C ILE A 195 16.43 -12.86 23.53
N ASN A 196 15.64 -13.93 23.52
CA ASN A 196 15.89 -15.15 24.26
C ASN A 196 15.34 -16.38 23.52
N GLU A 197 15.52 -17.58 24.05
CA GLU A 197 15.11 -18.83 23.42
C GLU A 197 13.62 -18.93 23.09
N LYS A 198 12.77 -18.18 23.80
CA LYS A 198 11.31 -18.12 23.56
C LYS A 198 10.94 -17.13 22.47
N THR A 199 11.81 -16.20 22.12
CA THR A 199 11.57 -15.21 21.09
C THR A 199 11.52 -15.88 19.72
N LYS A 200 10.33 -16.06 19.14
CA LYS A 200 10.13 -16.74 17.85
C LYS A 200 9.75 -15.78 16.74
N VAL A 201 9.11 -14.68 17.07
CA VAL A 201 8.70 -13.66 16.09
C VAL A 201 9.14 -12.29 16.58
N ALA A 202 9.79 -11.54 15.69
CA ALA A 202 10.02 -10.10 15.86
C ALA A 202 9.14 -9.33 14.89
N THR A 203 8.26 -8.48 15.41
CA THR A 203 7.35 -7.67 14.60
C THR A 203 7.89 -6.25 14.47
N ILE A 204 8.16 -5.82 13.23
CA ILE A 204 8.68 -4.48 12.93
C ILE A 204 7.60 -3.70 12.19
N GLN A 205 6.93 -2.80 12.88
CA GLN A 205 5.90 -1.96 12.28
C GLN A 205 6.51 -0.70 11.68
N ARG A 206 6.48 -0.58 10.35
CA ARG A 206 6.94 0.60 9.63
C ARG A 206 6.02 1.79 9.84
N SER A 207 4.72 1.58 9.75
CA SER A 207 3.70 2.59 9.97
C SER A 207 3.76 3.09 11.43
N LYS A 208 3.71 4.40 11.62
CA LYS A 208 3.73 4.99 12.96
C LYS A 208 2.32 5.18 13.56
N GLY A 209 1.26 4.96 12.79
CA GLY A 209 -0.10 5.22 13.24
C GLY A 209 -0.24 6.66 13.74
N TYR A 210 -0.73 6.81 14.97
CA TYR A 210 -0.86 8.10 15.65
C TYR A 210 0.38 8.55 16.44
N GLN A 211 1.46 7.78 16.40
CA GLN A 211 2.70 8.13 17.10
C GLN A 211 3.45 9.27 16.40
N THR A 212 4.18 10.06 17.18
CA THR A 212 4.99 11.19 16.66
C THR A 212 6.40 10.80 16.23
N ARG A 213 6.80 9.52 16.45
CA ARG A 213 8.12 9.03 16.06
C ARG A 213 8.41 9.19 14.57
N PRO A 214 9.68 9.24 14.13
CA PRO A 214 10.03 9.20 12.72
C PRO A 214 9.54 7.93 12.02
N THR A 215 9.25 8.03 10.72
CA THR A 215 8.94 6.85 9.89
C THR A 215 10.21 6.04 9.69
N LEU A 216 10.12 4.72 9.87
CA LEU A 216 11.24 3.83 9.58
C LEU A 216 11.39 3.66 8.06
N SER A 217 12.58 3.91 7.54
CA SER A 217 12.90 3.60 6.14
C SER A 217 13.06 2.09 5.94
N VAL A 218 12.92 1.62 4.70
CA VAL A 218 13.14 0.20 4.35
C VAL A 218 14.58 -0.21 4.64
N GLU A 219 15.53 0.68 4.39
CA GLU A 219 16.96 0.48 4.67
C GLU A 219 17.21 0.22 6.16
N ARG A 220 16.72 1.11 7.04
CA ARG A 220 16.83 0.92 8.50
C ARG A 220 16.16 -0.36 9.00
N ILE A 221 15.01 -0.73 8.41
CA ILE A 221 14.36 -2.01 8.72
C ILE A 221 15.26 -3.18 8.31
N GLY A 222 15.92 -3.09 7.15
CA GLY A 222 16.89 -4.09 6.69
C GLY A 222 18.06 -4.27 7.64
N GLU A 223 18.62 -3.17 8.16
CA GLU A 223 19.67 -3.18 9.19
C GLU A 223 19.20 -3.91 10.46
N LEU A 224 18.01 -3.57 10.95
CA LEU A 224 17.43 -4.19 12.13
C LEU A 224 17.18 -5.70 11.95
N ILE A 225 16.66 -6.10 10.79
CA ILE A 225 16.46 -7.53 10.46
C ILE A 225 17.80 -8.26 10.45
N SER A 226 18.83 -7.68 9.82
CA SER A 226 20.15 -8.26 9.77
C SER A 226 20.79 -8.43 11.17
N PHE A 227 20.60 -7.42 12.02
CA PHE A 227 21.05 -7.47 13.40
C PHE A 227 20.34 -8.57 14.20
N ILE A 228 19.01 -8.64 14.16
CA ILE A 228 18.23 -9.67 14.88
C ILE A 228 18.62 -11.07 14.42
N LYS A 229 18.87 -11.26 13.11
CA LYS A 229 19.30 -12.56 12.57
C LYS A 229 20.73 -12.95 12.93
N SER A 230 21.54 -12.01 13.40
CA SER A 230 22.94 -12.28 13.83
C SER A 230 23.08 -12.69 15.27
N ILE A 231 22.01 -12.63 16.05
CA ILE A 231 21.92 -13.03 17.46
C ILE A 231 21.39 -14.45 17.57
#